data_16316df7e5acf3982c6dac5ab1c73a90
#
_entry.id   16316df7e5acf3982c6dac5ab1c73a90
#
_cell.length_a   1.000
_cell.length_b   1.000
_cell.length_c   1.000
_cell.angle_alpha   90.00
_cell.angle_beta   90.00
_cell.angle_gamma   90.00
#
_symmetry.space_group_name_H-M   'P 1'
#
loop_
_entity.id
_entity.type
_entity.pdbx_description
1 polymer ?
#
loop_
_entity_poly.entity_id
_entity_poly.type
_entity_poly.pdbx_seq_one_letter_code
_entity_poly.pdbx_strand_id
1 'polypeptide(L)'
;MSRNISLLSGKKDDKNSLFGKISVSPTEASDSKLAAEYNLGVSTVHSTKSFYDFLSEDFKSKKAYVCSGSACLCRGTQEAVADKLNQKFGEENVGEMICLGRCYENSAFNYNGENYSGDDINKLDQIIAGKHTSPAYTMKSFSNTSFLVEDKIFSSYDDFKDLLKVCFATEKADLIATLKDSGLRGRGGAGFPTGMKWEFCKDQEVTTKYVVCNADEGDPGAFSDRYLLEEQPLKVLFGMVICAYIISSKQGFLYIRGEYPESITITNDALAKLRELGLLGDNILGTGFDFDMNVVEGQGAYICGEETALIASIEGRRAEVDVRPPFPVVEGLYKKPTVVNNVESLAAVAAIFKLGSEFYKNIGNGRSLGTKLISLDGYFNNPGLYEVDLGTPISFIIDEIGGGFNDSIKAIQIGGPLGGVVPVDILKTLTLDFEDFSEKGFLLGHASFVCIPKSFSAVEYAKHLFAFTEHESCGKCFPCRLGSTRGKEMLESALDKDQKFSEELIHDLLQTMEVGSLCALGGGLPLAIKNLLEHCADEFKPLMEK
;
A
#
# COMPACT_ATOMS: atom_id res chain seq x y z
N MET A 1 -20.93 -24.61 -9.00
CA MET A 1 -19.60 -23.97 -9.16
C MET A 1 -19.43 -23.58 -10.61
N SER A 2 -19.13 -22.34 -10.90
CA SER A 2 -19.03 -21.89 -12.27
C SER A 2 -17.77 -22.50 -12.91
N ARG A 3 -17.95 -23.16 -14.07
CA ARG A 3 -16.86 -23.73 -14.90
C ARG A 3 -15.78 -22.71 -15.27
N ASN A 4 -16.06 -21.43 -15.09
CA ASN A 4 -15.24 -20.32 -15.57
C ASN A 4 -13.95 -20.14 -14.77
N ILE A 5 -13.97 -20.40 -13.47
CA ILE A 5 -12.79 -20.20 -12.59
C ILE A 5 -11.67 -21.19 -12.91
N SER A 6 -12.02 -22.46 -13.20
CA SER A 6 -11.01 -23.48 -13.54
C SER A 6 -10.38 -23.26 -14.93
N LEU A 7 -11.13 -22.69 -15.89
CA LEU A 7 -10.62 -22.33 -17.21
C LEU A 7 -9.66 -21.13 -17.17
N LEU A 8 -9.94 -20.17 -16.28
CA LEU A 8 -9.08 -19.00 -16.08
C LEU A 8 -7.78 -19.35 -15.36
N SER A 9 -7.79 -20.34 -14.47
CA SER A 9 -6.56 -20.80 -13.76
C SER A 9 -5.53 -21.45 -14.69
N GLY A 10 -5.93 -21.87 -15.89
CA GLY A 10 -5.03 -22.43 -16.91
C GLY A 10 -4.41 -21.40 -17.87
N LYS A 11 -4.92 -20.16 -17.89
CA LYS A 11 -4.49 -19.12 -18.85
C LYS A 11 -3.65 -18.06 -18.11
N LYS A 12 -2.38 -18.36 -17.93
CA LYS A 12 -1.46 -17.60 -17.08
C LYS A 12 -1.17 -16.17 -17.57
N ASP A 13 -1.17 -15.95 -18.88
CA ASP A 13 -0.73 -14.69 -19.49
C ASP A 13 -1.88 -13.74 -19.87
N ASP A 14 -3.11 -14.25 -19.91
CA ASP A 14 -4.25 -13.54 -20.50
C ASP A 14 -4.84 -12.42 -19.62
N LYS A 15 -4.51 -12.33 -18.33
CA LYS A 15 -5.20 -11.42 -17.40
C LYS A 15 -4.59 -10.04 -17.30
N ASN A 16 -3.29 -9.91 -17.37
CA ASN A 16 -2.65 -8.61 -17.56
C ASN A 16 -3.13 -7.97 -18.89
N SER A 17 -3.48 -8.78 -19.87
CA SER A 17 -4.07 -8.33 -21.13
C SER A 17 -5.55 -7.94 -21.02
N LEU A 18 -6.31 -8.42 -20.01
CA LEU A 18 -7.73 -8.07 -19.85
C LEU A 18 -7.91 -6.58 -19.57
N PHE A 19 -7.22 -6.05 -18.56
CA PHE A 19 -7.30 -4.61 -18.25
C PHE A 19 -6.81 -3.76 -19.41
N GLY A 20 -5.69 -4.12 -20.05
CA GLY A 20 -5.21 -3.46 -21.26
C GLY A 20 -6.24 -3.48 -22.41
N LYS A 21 -6.96 -4.60 -22.60
CA LYS A 21 -8.02 -4.68 -23.61
C LYS A 21 -9.28 -3.91 -23.20
N ILE A 22 -9.67 -3.93 -21.93
CA ILE A 22 -10.75 -3.09 -21.39
C ILE A 22 -10.41 -1.62 -21.62
N SER A 23 -9.14 -1.25 -21.40
CA SER A 23 -8.71 0.14 -21.54
C SER A 23 -8.85 0.69 -22.96
N VAL A 24 -8.73 -0.13 -23.99
CA VAL A 24 -8.87 0.26 -25.42
C VAL A 24 -10.23 -0.07 -26.02
N SER A 25 -11.17 -0.59 -25.23
CA SER A 25 -12.50 -1.04 -25.69
C SER A 25 -13.56 0.07 -25.44
N PRO A 26 -13.93 0.86 -26.44
CA PRO A 26 -14.75 2.04 -26.20
C PRO A 26 -16.28 1.80 -26.15
N THR A 27 -16.80 0.61 -26.52
CA THR A 27 -18.23 0.38 -26.70
C THR A 27 -18.76 -0.86 -25.96
N GLU A 28 -20.08 -0.89 -25.63
CA GLU A 28 -20.76 -2.06 -25.06
C GLU A 28 -20.67 -3.31 -25.93
N ALA A 29 -20.61 -3.15 -27.25
CA ALA A 29 -20.46 -4.27 -28.20
C ALA A 29 -19.07 -4.94 -28.06
N SER A 30 -18.03 -4.16 -27.71
CA SER A 30 -16.71 -4.68 -27.42
C SER A 30 -16.66 -5.33 -26.04
N ASP A 31 -17.42 -4.86 -25.04
CA ASP A 31 -17.53 -5.47 -23.72
C ASP A 31 -18.12 -6.90 -23.82
N SER A 32 -19.12 -7.11 -24.67
CA SER A 32 -19.67 -8.44 -24.95
C SER A 32 -18.66 -9.39 -25.60
N LYS A 33 -17.80 -8.87 -26.47
CA LYS A 33 -16.73 -9.66 -27.12
C LYS A 33 -15.65 -10.03 -26.11
N LEU A 34 -15.21 -9.07 -25.28
CA LEU A 34 -14.25 -9.33 -24.19
C LEU A 34 -14.80 -10.33 -23.18
N ALA A 35 -16.05 -10.18 -22.76
CA ALA A 35 -16.72 -11.11 -21.87
C ALA A 35 -16.68 -12.55 -22.40
N ALA A 36 -16.96 -12.73 -23.69
CA ALA A 36 -16.87 -14.05 -24.34
C ALA A 36 -15.44 -14.57 -24.43
N GLU A 37 -14.47 -13.72 -24.79
CA GLU A 37 -13.06 -14.09 -24.93
C GLU A 37 -12.46 -14.55 -23.58
N TYR A 38 -12.77 -13.82 -22.50
CA TYR A 38 -12.25 -14.11 -21.16
C TYR A 38 -13.15 -14.99 -20.31
N ASN A 39 -14.26 -15.47 -20.88
CA ASN A 39 -15.23 -16.32 -20.19
C ASN A 39 -15.84 -15.66 -18.92
N LEU A 40 -16.09 -14.37 -19.02
CA LEU A 40 -16.69 -13.53 -17.98
C LEU A 40 -18.14 -13.18 -18.33
N GLY A 41 -18.91 -12.70 -17.36
CA GLY A 41 -20.18 -12.03 -17.62
C GLY A 41 -19.95 -10.63 -18.21
N VAL A 42 -20.83 -10.16 -19.09
CA VAL A 42 -20.80 -8.78 -19.63
C VAL A 42 -20.88 -7.77 -18.49
N SER A 43 -21.73 -8.03 -17.48
CA SER A 43 -21.85 -7.20 -16.29
C SER A 43 -20.54 -7.13 -15.48
N THR A 44 -19.74 -8.20 -15.48
CA THR A 44 -18.42 -8.20 -14.82
C THR A 44 -17.45 -7.27 -15.54
N VAL A 45 -17.39 -7.33 -16.88
CA VAL A 45 -16.53 -6.44 -17.67
C VAL A 45 -16.95 -4.99 -17.48
N HIS A 46 -18.24 -4.70 -17.56
CA HIS A 46 -18.78 -3.36 -17.34
C HIS A 46 -18.49 -2.84 -15.92
N SER A 47 -18.73 -3.66 -14.90
CA SER A 47 -18.46 -3.30 -13.50
C SER A 47 -16.96 -3.08 -13.24
N THR A 48 -16.08 -3.85 -13.87
CA THR A 48 -14.63 -3.66 -13.81
C THR A 48 -14.24 -2.33 -14.45
N LYS A 49 -14.74 -2.05 -15.66
CA LYS A 49 -14.44 -0.82 -16.41
C LYS A 49 -14.86 0.46 -15.67
N SER A 50 -16.01 0.43 -14.98
CA SER A 50 -16.55 1.59 -14.24
C SER A 50 -16.01 1.76 -12.83
N PHE A 51 -15.25 0.79 -12.33
CA PHE A 51 -14.77 0.80 -10.96
C PHE A 51 -13.35 1.35 -10.81
N TYR A 52 -12.45 0.97 -11.69
CA TYR A 52 -11.05 1.37 -11.61
C TYR A 52 -10.83 2.71 -12.29
N ASP A 53 -10.19 3.64 -11.59
CA ASP A 53 -9.93 4.99 -12.09
C ASP A 53 -9.21 4.97 -13.45
N PHE A 54 -8.14 4.18 -13.57
CA PHE A 54 -7.33 4.10 -14.79
C PHE A 54 -8.05 3.47 -15.98
N LEU A 55 -9.20 2.81 -15.75
CA LEU A 55 -10.03 2.26 -16.81
C LEU A 55 -11.17 3.20 -17.23
N SER A 56 -11.46 4.26 -16.45
CA SER A 56 -12.50 5.24 -16.77
C SER A 56 -12.08 6.12 -17.95
N GLU A 57 -13.06 6.54 -18.76
CA GLU A 57 -12.79 7.44 -19.89
C GLU A 57 -12.37 8.84 -19.42
N ASP A 58 -12.97 9.31 -18.33
CA ASP A 58 -12.64 10.61 -17.74
C ASP A 58 -11.18 10.66 -17.32
N PHE A 59 -10.70 9.61 -16.65
CA PHE A 59 -9.30 9.52 -16.23
C PHE A 59 -8.36 9.49 -17.46
N LYS A 60 -8.59 8.61 -18.41
CA LYS A 60 -7.74 8.45 -19.61
C LYS A 60 -7.64 9.69 -20.48
N SER A 61 -8.64 10.55 -20.45
CA SER A 61 -8.67 11.77 -21.25
C SER A 61 -7.70 12.84 -20.73
N LYS A 62 -7.22 12.72 -19.50
CA LYS A 62 -6.34 13.71 -18.86
C LYS A 62 -4.89 13.56 -19.31
N LYS A 63 -4.17 14.69 -19.30
CA LYS A 63 -2.73 14.77 -19.66
C LYS A 63 -1.84 14.83 -18.44
N ALA A 64 -2.36 15.36 -17.34
CA ALA A 64 -1.65 15.49 -16.09
C ALA A 64 -2.60 15.29 -14.90
N TYR A 65 -2.04 14.93 -13.75
CA TYR A 65 -2.81 14.70 -12.54
C TYR A 65 -2.13 15.38 -11.36
N VAL A 66 -2.94 15.99 -10.49
CA VAL A 66 -2.50 16.56 -9.21
C VAL A 66 -2.69 15.53 -8.11
N CYS A 67 -1.74 15.40 -7.21
CA CYS A 67 -1.89 14.53 -6.05
C CYS A 67 -2.85 15.15 -5.02
N SER A 68 -3.96 14.48 -4.72
CA SER A 68 -4.93 14.90 -3.68
C SER A 68 -4.77 14.13 -2.36
N GLY A 69 -3.62 13.47 -2.13
CA GLY A 69 -3.33 12.75 -0.88
C GLY A 69 -3.11 13.67 0.33
N SER A 70 -3.37 13.13 1.53
CA SER A 70 -3.39 13.87 2.81
C SER A 70 -2.13 14.72 3.07
N ALA A 71 -0.93 14.20 2.76
CA ALA A 71 0.33 14.94 2.97
C ALA A 71 0.42 16.19 2.09
N CYS A 72 0.04 16.08 0.81
CA CYS A 72 -0.02 17.21 -0.11
C CYS A 72 -1.13 18.20 0.28
N LEU A 73 -2.30 17.70 0.70
CA LEU A 73 -3.42 18.51 1.19
C LEU A 73 -2.98 19.39 2.38
N CYS A 74 -2.39 18.78 3.40
CA CYS A 74 -1.92 19.50 4.59
C CYS A 74 -0.86 20.56 4.26
N ARG A 75 -0.05 20.33 3.22
CA ARG A 75 0.94 21.30 2.75
C ARG A 75 0.30 22.51 2.07
N GLY A 76 -0.94 22.39 1.58
CA GLY A 76 -1.68 23.47 0.96
C GLY A 76 -1.13 23.92 -0.41
N THR A 77 -0.46 23.02 -1.14
CA THR A 77 0.21 23.36 -2.40
C THR A 77 -0.53 22.88 -3.65
N GLN A 78 -1.59 22.06 -3.50
CA GLN A 78 -2.29 21.45 -4.63
C GLN A 78 -2.93 22.46 -5.56
N GLU A 79 -3.57 23.51 -5.01
CA GLU A 79 -4.23 24.54 -5.81
C GLU A 79 -3.22 25.22 -6.74
N ALA A 80 -2.05 25.60 -6.20
CA ALA A 80 -0.98 26.23 -7.00
C ALA A 80 -0.40 25.27 -8.06
N VAL A 81 -0.32 23.97 -7.77
CA VAL A 81 0.10 22.95 -8.74
C VAL A 81 -0.97 22.78 -9.83
N ALA A 82 -2.24 22.66 -9.44
CA ALA A 82 -3.37 22.56 -10.36
C ALA A 82 -3.45 23.76 -11.29
N ASP A 83 -3.32 24.99 -10.76
CA ASP A 83 -3.33 26.22 -11.56
C ASP A 83 -2.26 26.23 -12.66
N LYS A 84 -1.04 25.81 -12.33
CA LYS A 84 0.04 25.74 -13.33
C LYS A 84 -0.21 24.69 -14.39
N LEU A 85 -0.72 23.52 -14.00
CA LEU A 85 -1.07 22.46 -14.94
C LEU A 85 -2.27 22.89 -15.82
N ASN A 86 -3.30 23.52 -15.22
CA ASN A 86 -4.48 24.04 -15.92
C ASN A 86 -4.10 25.14 -16.93
N GLN A 87 -3.19 26.04 -16.56
CA GLN A 87 -2.67 27.08 -17.47
C GLN A 87 -1.92 26.46 -18.65
N LYS A 88 -1.24 25.31 -18.43
CA LYS A 88 -0.45 24.67 -19.47
C LYS A 88 -1.26 23.74 -20.39
N PHE A 89 -2.20 23.00 -19.83
CA PHE A 89 -2.88 21.93 -20.55
C PHE A 89 -4.38 22.18 -20.78
N GLY A 90 -5.00 23.12 -20.07
CA GLY A 90 -6.44 23.32 -19.97
C GLY A 90 -7.04 22.52 -18.81
N GLU A 91 -8.02 23.07 -18.12
CA GLU A 91 -8.68 22.49 -16.94
C GLU A 91 -9.29 21.10 -17.25
N GLU A 92 -9.85 20.94 -18.44
CA GLU A 92 -10.44 19.69 -18.90
C GLU A 92 -9.42 18.56 -19.10
N ASN A 93 -8.10 18.88 -19.15
CA ASN A 93 -7.01 17.91 -19.34
C ASN A 93 -6.21 17.63 -18.06
N VAL A 94 -6.63 18.18 -16.91
CA VAL A 94 -6.01 17.94 -15.61
C VAL A 94 -6.99 17.18 -14.73
N GLY A 95 -6.50 16.14 -14.08
CA GLY A 95 -7.25 15.29 -13.15
C GLY A 95 -6.59 15.21 -11.78
N GLU A 96 -7.13 14.38 -10.93
CA GLU A 96 -6.60 14.08 -9.60
C GLU A 96 -6.17 12.62 -9.48
N MET A 97 -5.20 12.33 -8.61
CA MET A 97 -4.69 11.00 -8.34
C MET A 97 -4.22 10.89 -6.88
N ILE A 98 -4.48 9.78 -6.22
CA ILE A 98 -4.09 9.51 -4.83
C ILE A 98 -3.36 8.15 -4.74
N CYS A 99 -2.24 8.07 -4.10
CA CYS A 99 -1.14 8.98 -3.76
C CYS A 99 0.03 8.70 -4.71
N LEU A 100 0.80 9.71 -5.11
CA LEU A 100 1.92 9.53 -6.03
C LEU A 100 3.23 9.07 -5.35
N GLY A 101 3.20 8.79 -4.05
CA GLY A 101 4.38 8.34 -3.30
C GLY A 101 5.52 9.37 -3.19
N ARG A 102 5.20 10.68 -3.30
CA ARG A 102 6.17 11.80 -3.25
C ARG A 102 5.94 12.71 -2.03
N CYS A 103 5.46 12.13 -0.92
CA CYS A 103 5.05 12.88 0.26
C CYS A 103 6.20 13.59 1.00
N TYR A 104 7.44 13.17 0.78
CA TYR A 104 8.64 13.80 1.34
C TYR A 104 8.92 15.22 0.79
N GLU A 105 8.40 15.56 -0.40
CA GLU A 105 8.53 16.89 -1.02
C GLU A 105 7.21 17.62 -1.16
N ASN A 106 6.09 16.89 -1.14
CA ASN A 106 4.76 17.41 -1.44
C ASN A 106 4.63 18.00 -2.86
N SER A 107 3.61 18.80 -3.14
CA SER A 107 3.39 19.41 -4.46
C SER A 107 3.47 18.38 -5.61
N ALA A 108 3.03 17.15 -5.36
CA ALA A 108 3.21 16.05 -6.30
C ALA A 108 2.21 16.12 -7.46
N PHE A 109 2.67 15.79 -8.65
CA PHE A 109 1.86 15.66 -9.85
C PHE A 109 2.40 14.55 -10.76
N ASN A 110 1.53 14.02 -11.62
CA ASN A 110 1.91 13.08 -12.66
C ASN A 110 1.77 13.75 -14.03
N TYR A 111 2.72 13.52 -14.91
CA TYR A 111 2.66 13.92 -16.30
C TYR A 111 3.22 12.81 -17.18
N ASN A 112 2.43 12.40 -18.18
CA ASN A 112 2.81 11.38 -19.16
C ASN A 112 3.31 10.05 -18.52
N GLY A 113 2.69 9.65 -17.40
CA GLY A 113 3.04 8.41 -16.69
C GLY A 113 4.24 8.51 -15.75
N GLU A 114 4.84 9.69 -15.57
CA GLU A 114 5.94 9.90 -14.62
C GLU A 114 5.53 10.82 -13.47
N ASN A 115 6.06 10.56 -12.27
CA ASN A 115 5.73 11.29 -11.05
C ASN A 115 6.79 12.34 -10.71
N TYR A 116 6.33 13.56 -10.44
CA TYR A 116 7.14 14.73 -10.09
C TYR A 116 6.69 15.33 -8.77
N SER A 117 7.53 16.14 -8.11
CA SER A 117 7.22 16.73 -6.80
C SER A 117 8.01 18.00 -6.51
N GLY A 118 7.69 18.67 -5.41
CA GLY A 118 8.43 19.83 -4.91
C GLY A 118 8.50 20.97 -5.92
N ASP A 119 9.72 21.41 -6.23
CA ASP A 119 9.98 22.51 -7.17
C ASP A 119 9.88 22.12 -8.66
N ASP A 120 9.63 20.85 -8.96
CA ASP A 120 9.56 20.35 -10.34
C ASP A 120 8.44 21.02 -11.14
N ILE A 121 7.35 21.43 -10.48
CA ILE A 121 6.26 22.18 -11.12
C ILE A 121 6.74 23.50 -11.74
N ASN A 122 7.81 24.10 -11.26
CA ASN A 122 8.43 25.29 -11.84
C ASN A 122 9.30 24.98 -13.06
N LYS A 123 9.57 23.70 -13.30
CA LYS A 123 10.38 23.20 -14.43
C LYS A 123 9.52 22.48 -15.48
N LEU A 124 8.20 22.71 -15.48
CA LEU A 124 7.22 21.99 -16.31
C LEU A 124 7.58 22.01 -17.80
N ASP A 125 8.12 23.13 -18.35
CA ASP A 125 8.56 23.19 -19.75
C ASP A 125 9.78 22.28 -20.04
N GLN A 126 10.65 22.08 -19.05
CA GLN A 126 11.79 21.15 -19.17
C GLN A 126 11.32 19.70 -19.10
N ILE A 127 10.34 19.42 -18.22
CA ILE A 127 9.68 18.11 -18.09
C ILE A 127 9.03 17.74 -19.42
N ILE A 128 8.21 18.63 -19.99
CA ILE A 128 7.54 18.41 -21.28
C ILE A 128 8.55 18.16 -22.42
N ALA A 129 9.71 18.81 -22.35
CA ALA A 129 10.79 18.63 -23.33
C ALA A 129 11.64 17.35 -23.08
N GLY A 130 11.36 16.55 -22.04
CA GLY A 130 12.15 15.38 -21.65
C GLY A 130 13.58 15.71 -21.20
N LYS A 131 13.77 16.90 -20.61
CA LYS A 131 15.09 17.42 -20.20
C LYS A 131 15.23 17.56 -18.68
N HIS A 132 14.30 17.02 -17.91
CA HIS A 132 14.31 17.10 -16.46
C HIS A 132 14.28 15.71 -15.83
N THR A 133 15.03 15.55 -14.75
CA THR A 133 15.00 14.38 -13.87
C THR A 133 14.80 14.89 -12.45
N SER A 134 13.84 14.33 -11.73
CA SER A 134 13.60 14.66 -10.32
C SER A 134 14.80 14.27 -9.46
N PRO A 135 15.15 15.05 -8.42
CA PRO A 135 16.20 14.68 -7.49
C PRO A 135 15.80 13.42 -6.70
N ALA A 136 16.81 12.65 -6.30
CA ALA A 136 16.62 11.55 -5.37
C ALA A 136 16.23 12.07 -3.98
N TYR A 137 15.33 11.37 -3.29
CA TYR A 137 14.98 11.69 -1.91
C TYR A 137 15.97 11.05 -0.91
N THR A 138 15.95 11.53 0.34
CA THR A 138 16.83 11.02 1.39
C THR A 138 16.41 9.62 1.81
N MET A 139 17.38 8.71 1.83
CA MET A 139 17.22 7.34 2.34
C MET A 139 18.40 7.04 3.27
N LYS A 140 18.12 6.61 4.49
CA LYS A 140 19.16 6.36 5.48
C LYS A 140 18.74 5.32 6.51
N SER A 141 19.69 4.56 7.02
CA SER A 141 19.48 3.69 8.16
C SER A 141 19.98 4.34 9.46
N PHE A 142 19.17 4.25 10.50
CA PHE A 142 19.53 4.53 11.89
C PHE A 142 19.54 3.26 12.75
N SER A 143 19.29 2.12 12.13
CA SER A 143 19.52 0.82 12.75
C SER A 143 21.01 0.51 12.82
N ASN A 144 21.45 -0.11 13.90
CA ASN A 144 22.82 -0.64 14.01
C ASN A 144 23.07 -1.74 12.95
N THR A 145 22.00 -2.30 12.42
CA THR A 145 22.03 -3.33 11.39
C THR A 145 21.05 -2.95 10.29
N SER A 146 21.52 -2.32 9.24
CA SER A 146 20.69 -2.02 8.07
C SER A 146 20.40 -3.28 7.28
N PHE A 147 19.11 -3.61 7.11
CA PHE A 147 18.68 -4.75 6.29
C PHE A 147 18.03 -4.31 4.99
N LEU A 148 17.36 -3.16 5.01
CA LEU A 148 16.43 -2.77 3.98
C LEU A 148 16.94 -1.58 3.16
N VAL A 149 17.60 -0.59 3.78
CA VAL A 149 18.06 0.63 3.11
C VAL A 149 19.49 0.48 2.58
N GLU A 150 20.43 0.06 3.41
CA GLU A 150 21.81 -0.15 2.98
C GLU A 150 22.01 -1.58 2.48
N ASP A 151 22.76 -1.73 1.41
CA ASP A 151 22.98 -3.05 0.82
C ASP A 151 24.08 -3.84 1.54
N LYS A 152 23.68 -4.49 2.63
CA LYS A 152 24.54 -5.43 3.37
C LYS A 152 24.15 -6.90 3.16
N ILE A 153 23.05 -7.17 2.44
CA ILE A 153 22.51 -8.52 2.27
C ILE A 153 22.67 -9.05 0.87
N PHE A 154 22.24 -8.27 -0.12
CA PHE A 154 22.42 -8.54 -1.53
C PHE A 154 23.02 -7.33 -2.23
N SER A 155 24.22 -7.47 -2.76
CA SER A 155 24.83 -6.51 -3.67
C SER A 155 24.72 -6.97 -5.13
N SER A 156 24.35 -8.22 -5.37
CA SER A 156 24.37 -8.83 -6.71
C SER A 156 23.42 -10.01 -6.85
N TYR A 157 23.18 -10.40 -8.10
CA TYR A 157 22.47 -11.64 -8.43
C TYR A 157 23.24 -12.89 -7.98
N ASP A 158 24.55 -12.82 -7.80
CA ASP A 158 25.34 -13.92 -7.26
C ASP A 158 25.07 -14.14 -5.77
N ASP A 159 24.93 -13.06 -4.98
CA ASP A 159 24.52 -13.16 -3.58
C ASP A 159 23.13 -13.80 -3.45
N PHE A 160 22.19 -13.38 -4.31
CA PHE A 160 20.86 -13.98 -4.40
C PHE A 160 20.94 -15.49 -4.66
N LYS A 161 21.71 -15.89 -5.68
CA LYS A 161 21.93 -17.28 -6.08
C LYS A 161 22.56 -18.10 -4.96
N ASP A 162 23.57 -17.58 -4.28
CA ASP A 162 24.28 -18.32 -3.23
C ASP A 162 23.41 -18.52 -2.00
N LEU A 163 22.60 -17.52 -1.61
CA LEU A 163 21.65 -17.70 -0.53
C LEU A 163 20.51 -18.66 -0.91
N LEU A 164 20.05 -18.66 -2.17
CA LEU A 164 19.10 -19.69 -2.64
C LEU A 164 19.64 -21.10 -2.53
N LYS A 165 20.91 -21.33 -2.88
CA LYS A 165 21.54 -22.67 -2.73
C LYS A 165 21.51 -23.14 -1.28
N VAL A 166 21.82 -22.25 -0.32
CA VAL A 166 21.75 -22.56 1.11
C VAL A 166 20.32 -22.94 1.51
N CYS A 167 19.34 -22.13 1.12
CA CYS A 167 17.95 -22.39 1.45
C CYS A 167 17.42 -23.69 0.82
N PHE A 168 17.76 -23.97 -0.43
CA PHE A 168 17.31 -25.19 -1.12
C PHE A 168 18.00 -26.46 -0.61
N ALA A 169 19.16 -26.35 0.04
CA ALA A 169 19.81 -27.44 0.74
C ALA A 169 19.26 -27.69 2.15
N THR A 170 18.38 -26.79 2.65
CA THR A 170 17.77 -26.86 3.97
C THR A 170 16.36 -27.45 3.87
N GLU A 171 15.97 -28.30 4.82
CA GLU A 171 14.62 -28.85 4.87
C GLU A 171 13.56 -27.74 5.04
N LYS A 172 12.45 -27.86 4.32
CA LYS A 172 11.36 -26.85 4.37
C LYS A 172 10.81 -26.63 5.77
N ALA A 173 10.81 -27.67 6.61
CA ALA A 173 10.39 -27.57 8.01
C ALA A 173 11.33 -26.67 8.83
N ASP A 174 12.64 -26.75 8.59
CA ASP A 174 13.63 -25.94 9.28
C ASP A 174 13.60 -24.48 8.80
N LEU A 175 13.35 -24.25 7.50
CA LEU A 175 13.16 -22.90 6.98
C LEU A 175 11.93 -22.21 7.62
N ILE A 176 10.81 -22.92 7.75
CA ILE A 176 9.62 -22.38 8.40
C ILE A 176 9.85 -22.15 9.90
N ALA A 177 10.55 -23.07 10.57
CA ALA A 177 10.92 -22.91 11.96
C ALA A 177 11.80 -21.67 12.19
N THR A 178 12.80 -21.45 11.33
CA THR A 178 13.65 -20.25 11.34
C THR A 178 12.83 -18.97 11.17
N LEU A 179 11.90 -18.96 10.22
CA LEU A 179 11.03 -17.80 10.00
C LEU A 179 10.08 -17.53 11.18
N LYS A 180 9.54 -18.58 11.80
CA LYS A 180 8.71 -18.46 13.02
C LYS A 180 9.51 -17.96 14.21
N ASP A 181 10.71 -18.52 14.41
CA ASP A 181 11.62 -18.13 15.49
C ASP A 181 12.10 -16.68 15.37
N SER A 182 12.24 -16.14 14.15
CA SER A 182 12.58 -14.73 13.94
C SER A 182 11.55 -13.76 14.49
N GLY A 183 10.30 -14.19 14.70
CA GLY A 183 9.21 -13.35 15.14
C GLY A 183 8.76 -12.30 14.13
N LEU A 184 9.12 -12.44 12.84
CA LEU A 184 8.71 -11.49 11.80
C LEU A 184 7.19 -11.37 11.73
N ARG A 185 6.68 -10.16 11.96
CA ARG A 185 5.28 -9.78 11.78
C ARG A 185 5.11 -9.02 10.47
N GLY A 186 3.92 -9.15 9.86
CA GLY A 186 3.56 -8.43 8.64
C GLY A 186 3.76 -6.92 8.77
N ARG A 187 4.41 -6.30 7.79
CA ARG A 187 4.77 -4.88 7.75
C ARG A 187 3.73 -3.99 7.08
N GLY A 188 2.72 -4.59 6.45
CA GLY A 188 1.63 -3.86 5.77
C GLY A 188 0.48 -3.37 6.68
N GLY A 189 0.68 -3.33 8.01
CA GLY A 189 -0.27 -2.74 8.96
C GLY A 189 -0.86 -3.71 9.98
N ALA A 190 -1.35 -4.88 9.58
CA ALA A 190 -2.04 -5.84 10.47
C ALA A 190 -1.14 -6.59 11.46
N GLY A 191 0.17 -6.62 11.24
CA GLY A 191 1.13 -7.23 12.16
C GLY A 191 0.96 -8.74 12.40
N PHE A 192 0.32 -9.49 11.50
CA PHE A 192 0.14 -10.95 11.65
C PHE A 192 1.48 -11.69 11.45
N PRO A 193 1.81 -12.73 12.27
CA PRO A 193 3.06 -13.47 12.16
C PRO A 193 3.25 -14.12 10.79
N THR A 194 4.31 -13.74 10.07
CA THR A 194 4.57 -14.16 8.68
C THR A 194 4.80 -15.67 8.57
N GLY A 195 5.60 -16.25 9.48
CA GLY A 195 5.88 -17.68 9.47
C GLY A 195 4.63 -18.55 9.71
N MET A 196 3.70 -18.10 10.56
CA MET A 196 2.42 -18.79 10.76
C MET A 196 1.53 -18.73 9.51
N LYS A 197 1.49 -17.57 8.83
CA LYS A 197 0.74 -17.43 7.57
C LYS A 197 1.24 -18.42 6.52
N TRP A 198 2.55 -18.59 6.38
CA TRP A 198 3.14 -19.52 5.43
C TRP A 198 2.87 -20.98 5.82
N GLU A 199 2.95 -21.31 7.11
CA GLU A 199 2.62 -22.64 7.62
C GLU A 199 1.18 -23.04 7.32
N PHE A 200 0.21 -22.17 7.60
CA PHE A 200 -1.20 -22.44 7.30
C PHE A 200 -1.46 -22.73 5.82
N CYS A 201 -0.78 -22.02 4.93
CA CYS A 201 -0.87 -22.30 3.49
C CYS A 201 -0.15 -23.58 3.09
N LYS A 202 1.05 -23.83 3.66
CA LYS A 202 1.83 -25.04 3.42
C LYS A 202 1.04 -26.29 3.77
N ASP A 203 0.33 -26.27 4.89
CA ASP A 203 -0.39 -27.42 5.44
C ASP A 203 -1.69 -27.75 4.69
N GLN A 204 -2.12 -26.93 3.73
CA GLN A 204 -3.26 -27.28 2.88
C GLN A 204 -2.88 -28.41 1.91
N GLU A 205 -3.66 -29.50 1.94
CA GLU A 205 -3.44 -30.73 1.14
C GLU A 205 -3.94 -30.55 -0.32
N VAL A 206 -3.32 -29.59 -1.04
CA VAL A 206 -3.62 -29.32 -2.45
C VAL A 206 -2.33 -29.07 -3.22
N THR A 207 -2.34 -29.41 -4.52
CA THR A 207 -1.15 -29.31 -5.38
C THR A 207 -0.89 -27.92 -5.91
N THR A 208 -1.94 -27.09 -6.01
CA THR A 208 -1.82 -25.73 -6.56
C THR A 208 -1.95 -24.71 -5.45
N LYS A 209 -0.92 -23.90 -5.27
CA LYS A 209 -0.87 -22.79 -4.30
C LYS A 209 -0.26 -21.57 -4.98
N TYR A 210 -0.51 -20.39 -4.44
CA TYR A 210 -0.01 -19.14 -5.01
C TYR A 210 0.72 -18.30 -3.95
N VAL A 211 1.70 -17.52 -4.44
CA VAL A 211 2.37 -16.46 -3.67
C VAL A 211 2.02 -15.12 -4.30
N VAL A 212 1.57 -14.18 -3.48
CA VAL A 212 1.23 -12.83 -3.93
C VAL A 212 2.00 -11.82 -3.07
N CYS A 213 2.75 -10.96 -3.74
CA CYS A 213 3.30 -9.75 -3.16
C CYS A 213 2.26 -8.64 -3.30
N ASN A 214 1.81 -8.11 -2.17
CA ASN A 214 0.96 -6.93 -2.12
C ASN A 214 1.85 -5.70 -2.12
N ALA A 215 1.92 -5.04 -3.26
CA ALA A 215 2.62 -3.78 -3.49
C ALA A 215 1.64 -2.66 -3.89
N ASP A 216 0.40 -2.75 -3.40
CA ASP A 216 -0.61 -1.70 -3.52
C ASP A 216 -0.48 -0.72 -2.34
N GLU A 217 0.63 0.00 -2.28
CA GLU A 217 0.96 1.01 -1.26
C GLU A 217 0.17 2.30 -1.51
N GLY A 218 -1.14 2.26 -1.26
CA GLY A 218 -2.06 3.37 -1.52
C GLY A 218 -2.14 4.41 -0.41
N ASP A 219 -1.56 4.16 0.76
CA ASP A 219 -1.65 5.03 1.93
C ASP A 219 -0.94 6.38 1.69
N PRO A 220 -1.67 7.53 1.71
CA PRO A 220 -1.01 8.83 1.70
C PRO A 220 0.00 8.96 2.83
N GLY A 221 1.23 9.34 2.48
CA GLY A 221 2.36 9.39 3.40
C GLY A 221 3.33 8.21 3.27
N ALA A 222 2.90 7.06 2.71
CA ALA A 222 3.73 5.88 2.53
C ALA A 222 4.47 5.89 1.19
N PHE A 223 5.74 5.48 1.20
CA PHE A 223 6.57 5.26 0.00
C PHE A 223 7.71 4.27 0.25
N SER A 224 7.57 3.41 1.26
CA SER A 224 8.58 2.42 1.62
C SER A 224 8.58 1.20 0.71
N ASP A 225 7.41 0.74 0.28
CA ASP A 225 7.29 -0.38 -0.64
C ASP A 225 7.78 0.02 -2.03
N ARG A 226 7.47 1.26 -2.47
CA ARG A 226 8.02 1.86 -3.68
C ARG A 226 9.54 1.81 -3.66
N TYR A 227 10.18 2.30 -2.59
CA TYR A 227 11.62 2.25 -2.42
C TYR A 227 12.19 0.84 -2.57
N LEU A 228 11.61 -0.13 -1.88
CA LEU A 228 12.09 -1.51 -1.92
C LEU A 228 12.00 -2.13 -3.33
N LEU A 229 10.97 -1.79 -4.09
CA LEU A 229 10.81 -2.25 -5.46
C LEU A 229 11.77 -1.58 -6.44
N GLU A 230 12.13 -0.31 -6.21
CA GLU A 230 13.01 0.47 -7.07
C GLU A 230 14.49 0.25 -6.76
N GLU A 231 14.87 0.23 -5.49
CA GLU A 231 16.28 0.18 -5.06
C GLU A 231 16.73 -1.19 -4.55
N GLN A 232 15.80 -2.00 -4.05
CA GLN A 232 16.08 -3.28 -3.40
C GLN A 232 15.22 -4.46 -3.93
N PRO A 233 14.88 -4.52 -5.25
CA PRO A 233 13.94 -5.50 -5.77
C PRO A 233 14.35 -6.95 -5.47
N LEU A 234 15.66 -7.25 -5.47
CA LEU A 234 16.15 -8.61 -5.23
C LEU A 234 15.77 -9.14 -3.85
N LYS A 235 15.69 -8.30 -2.82
CA LYS A 235 15.27 -8.73 -1.47
C LYS A 235 13.82 -9.19 -1.46
N VAL A 236 12.95 -8.43 -2.13
CA VAL A 236 11.52 -8.75 -2.26
C VAL A 236 11.31 -10.04 -3.06
N LEU A 237 11.95 -10.13 -4.22
CA LEU A 237 11.87 -11.29 -5.11
C LEU A 237 12.43 -12.56 -4.44
N PHE A 238 13.50 -12.44 -3.66
CA PHE A 238 14.03 -13.54 -2.85
C PHE A 238 13.00 -14.06 -1.85
N GLY A 239 12.35 -13.15 -1.10
CA GLY A 239 11.30 -13.52 -0.15
C GLY A 239 10.15 -14.27 -0.83
N MET A 240 9.77 -13.89 -2.05
CA MET A 240 8.74 -14.59 -2.82
C MET A 240 9.20 -15.99 -3.25
N VAL A 241 10.45 -16.15 -3.74
CA VAL A 241 10.99 -17.46 -4.15
C VAL A 241 11.04 -18.42 -2.95
N ILE A 242 11.51 -17.96 -1.81
CA ILE A 242 11.58 -18.80 -0.59
C ILE A 242 10.18 -19.14 -0.07
N CYS A 243 9.24 -18.21 -0.08
CA CYS A 243 7.85 -18.50 0.24
C CYS A 243 7.30 -19.60 -0.67
N ALA A 244 7.49 -19.47 -1.98
CA ALA A 244 7.04 -20.44 -2.97
C ALA A 244 7.70 -21.82 -2.76
N TYR A 245 8.98 -21.86 -2.48
CA TYR A 245 9.71 -23.11 -2.17
C TYR A 245 9.11 -23.81 -0.96
N ILE A 246 8.92 -23.09 0.15
CA ILE A 246 8.37 -23.63 1.40
C ILE A 246 6.95 -24.18 1.21
N ILE A 247 6.04 -23.41 0.58
CA ILE A 247 4.65 -23.83 0.40
C ILE A 247 4.42 -24.73 -0.81
N SER A 248 5.47 -24.98 -1.61
CA SER A 248 5.43 -25.75 -2.88
C SER A 248 4.52 -25.11 -3.94
N SER A 249 4.59 -23.78 -4.06
CA SER A 249 3.95 -23.03 -5.14
C SER A 249 4.81 -23.01 -6.39
N LYS A 250 4.17 -23.00 -7.57
CA LYS A 250 4.85 -22.86 -8.86
C LYS A 250 4.65 -21.48 -9.49
N GLN A 251 3.80 -20.63 -8.91
CA GLN A 251 3.43 -19.35 -9.49
C GLN A 251 3.29 -18.26 -8.44
N GLY A 252 3.86 -17.08 -8.75
CA GLY A 252 3.75 -15.87 -7.95
C GLY A 252 3.24 -14.68 -8.75
N PHE A 253 2.70 -13.70 -8.06
CA PHE A 253 2.26 -12.43 -8.61
C PHE A 253 2.74 -11.28 -7.74
N LEU A 254 3.30 -10.23 -8.37
CA LEU A 254 3.55 -8.95 -7.71
C LEU A 254 2.46 -8.00 -8.18
N TYR A 255 1.54 -7.65 -7.27
CA TYR A 255 0.51 -6.66 -7.56
C TYR A 255 1.07 -5.29 -7.20
N ILE A 256 1.48 -4.53 -8.22
CA ILE A 256 2.07 -3.20 -8.07
C ILE A 256 1.04 -2.17 -8.55
N ARG A 257 0.79 -1.15 -7.76
CA ARG A 257 -0.15 -0.09 -8.14
C ARG A 257 0.32 0.66 -9.39
N GLY A 258 -0.62 1.03 -10.26
CA GLY A 258 -0.33 1.67 -11.55
C GLY A 258 0.28 3.07 -11.41
N GLU A 259 0.13 3.70 -10.23
CA GLU A 259 0.74 4.98 -9.88
C GLU A 259 2.27 4.91 -9.68
N TYR A 260 2.87 3.70 -9.72
CA TYR A 260 4.30 3.47 -9.56
C TYR A 260 4.94 2.86 -10.83
N PRO A 261 4.94 3.58 -11.96
CA PRO A 261 5.43 3.06 -13.25
C PRO A 261 6.91 2.69 -13.21
N GLU A 262 7.74 3.43 -12.45
CA GLU A 262 9.15 3.15 -12.27
C GLU A 262 9.35 1.80 -11.55
N SER A 263 8.60 1.55 -10.48
CA SER A 263 8.65 0.27 -9.73
C SER A 263 8.25 -0.91 -10.62
N ILE A 264 7.24 -0.74 -11.49
CA ILE A 264 6.78 -1.76 -12.45
C ILE A 264 7.91 -2.10 -13.43
N THR A 265 8.56 -1.08 -14.00
CA THR A 265 9.64 -1.25 -14.99
C THR A 265 10.84 -1.96 -14.36
N ILE A 266 11.35 -1.46 -13.23
CA ILE A 266 12.52 -2.01 -12.56
C ILE A 266 12.27 -3.45 -12.10
N THR A 267 11.06 -3.73 -11.57
CA THR A 267 10.71 -5.09 -11.15
C THR A 267 10.66 -6.06 -12.34
N ASN A 268 10.09 -5.65 -13.46
CA ASN A 268 10.07 -6.48 -14.69
C ASN A 268 11.46 -6.76 -15.22
N ASP A 269 12.38 -5.78 -15.20
CA ASP A 269 13.77 -5.95 -15.62
C ASP A 269 14.50 -6.94 -14.69
N ALA A 270 14.28 -6.83 -13.38
CA ALA A 270 14.84 -7.78 -12.41
C ALA A 270 14.32 -9.21 -12.63
N LEU A 271 13.01 -9.38 -12.90
CA LEU A 271 12.43 -10.69 -13.23
C LEU A 271 13.01 -11.27 -14.52
N ALA A 272 13.16 -10.47 -15.56
CA ALA A 272 13.76 -10.90 -16.81
C ALA A 272 15.21 -11.39 -16.59
N LYS A 273 15.98 -10.65 -15.77
CA LYS A 273 17.35 -11.02 -15.43
C LYS A 273 17.44 -12.31 -14.60
N LEU A 274 16.55 -12.49 -13.63
CA LEU A 274 16.49 -13.74 -12.84
C LEU A 274 16.16 -14.96 -13.72
N ARG A 275 15.27 -14.81 -14.72
CA ARG A 275 14.97 -15.86 -15.70
C ARG A 275 16.18 -16.17 -16.58
N GLU A 276 16.88 -15.16 -17.10
CA GLU A 276 18.11 -15.33 -17.88
C GLU A 276 19.17 -16.13 -17.11
N LEU A 277 19.27 -15.89 -15.79
CA LEU A 277 20.24 -16.56 -14.91
C LEU A 277 19.78 -17.94 -14.42
N GLY A 278 18.58 -18.42 -14.79
CA GLY A 278 18.02 -19.68 -14.33
C GLY A 278 17.66 -19.69 -12.84
N LEU A 279 17.37 -18.52 -12.27
CA LEU A 279 16.95 -18.33 -10.89
C LEU A 279 15.41 -18.20 -10.77
N LEU A 280 14.72 -18.17 -11.89
CA LEU A 280 13.26 -18.31 -12.06
C LEU A 280 12.98 -19.21 -13.26
N GLY A 281 11.80 -19.84 -13.27
CA GLY A 281 11.35 -20.74 -14.32
C GLY A 281 11.38 -22.20 -13.88
N ASP A 282 11.78 -23.08 -14.82
CA ASP A 282 11.80 -24.53 -14.60
C ASP A 282 13.13 -24.97 -13.97
N ASN A 283 13.06 -25.95 -13.07
CA ASN A 283 14.22 -26.63 -12.47
C ASN A 283 15.29 -25.69 -11.92
N ILE A 284 14.89 -24.71 -11.11
CA ILE A 284 15.79 -23.68 -10.56
C ILE A 284 16.99 -24.32 -9.86
N LEU A 285 18.19 -23.93 -10.28
CA LEU A 285 19.49 -24.45 -9.78
C LEU A 285 19.62 -25.97 -9.84
N GLY A 286 18.87 -26.68 -10.69
CA GLY A 286 18.91 -28.12 -10.83
C GLY A 286 18.24 -28.91 -9.70
N THR A 287 17.40 -28.28 -8.90
CA THR A 287 16.76 -28.86 -7.70
C THR A 287 15.44 -29.58 -7.97
N GLY A 288 14.91 -29.48 -9.19
CA GLY A 288 13.57 -29.97 -9.54
C GLY A 288 12.45 -29.03 -9.08
N PHE A 289 12.77 -27.87 -8.52
CA PHE A 289 11.79 -26.85 -8.14
C PHE A 289 11.53 -25.89 -9.30
N ASP A 290 10.24 -25.77 -9.66
CA ASP A 290 9.75 -24.86 -10.69
C ASP A 290 9.02 -23.70 -10.00
N PHE A 291 9.38 -22.48 -10.32
CA PHE A 291 8.66 -21.28 -9.88
C PHE A 291 8.90 -20.11 -10.82
N ASP A 292 7.83 -19.47 -11.24
CA ASP A 292 7.90 -18.20 -11.98
C ASP A 292 6.92 -17.19 -11.39
N MET A 293 7.15 -15.90 -11.64
CA MET A 293 6.30 -14.83 -11.16
C MET A 293 6.18 -13.70 -12.18
N ASN A 294 5.04 -12.99 -12.13
CA ASN A 294 4.73 -11.90 -13.04
C ASN A 294 4.24 -10.69 -12.25
N VAL A 295 4.51 -9.50 -12.79
CA VAL A 295 3.91 -8.26 -12.31
C VAL A 295 2.46 -8.18 -12.80
N VAL A 296 1.56 -7.80 -11.91
CA VAL A 296 0.18 -7.40 -12.20
C VAL A 296 0.07 -5.92 -11.87
N GLU A 297 -0.23 -5.12 -12.86
CA GLU A 297 -0.38 -3.67 -12.71
C GLU A 297 -1.77 -3.33 -12.16
N GLY A 298 -1.82 -2.66 -11.02
CA GLY A 298 -3.03 -2.09 -10.44
C GLY A 298 -3.62 -1.00 -11.34
N GLN A 299 -4.92 -0.79 -11.23
CA GLN A 299 -5.65 0.11 -12.12
C GLN A 299 -6.27 1.32 -11.38
N GLY A 300 -5.60 1.80 -10.32
CA GLY A 300 -6.07 2.95 -9.55
C GLY A 300 -7.29 2.58 -8.69
N ALA A 301 -7.08 1.89 -7.57
CA ALA A 301 -8.08 1.64 -6.54
C ALA A 301 -7.38 1.23 -5.25
N TYR A 302 -7.41 2.08 -4.24
CA TYR A 302 -6.81 1.84 -2.92
C TYR A 302 -7.26 0.53 -2.26
N ILE A 303 -8.54 0.17 -2.47
CA ILE A 303 -9.10 -1.05 -1.87
C ILE A 303 -8.36 -2.32 -2.30
N CYS A 304 -7.60 -2.30 -3.40
CA CYS A 304 -6.76 -3.41 -3.83
C CYS A 304 -5.61 -3.72 -2.85
N GLY A 305 -5.31 -2.83 -1.90
CA GLY A 305 -4.44 -3.11 -0.76
C GLY A 305 -5.04 -4.15 0.22
N GLU A 306 -6.36 -4.33 0.25
CA GLU A 306 -7.02 -5.41 1.01
C GLU A 306 -6.85 -6.76 0.29
N GLU A 307 -6.39 -7.80 1.01
CA GLU A 307 -5.93 -9.06 0.40
C GLU A 307 -6.98 -9.78 -0.46
N THR A 308 -8.27 -9.70 -0.12
CA THR A 308 -9.34 -10.36 -0.90
C THR A 308 -9.77 -9.53 -2.11
N ALA A 309 -9.76 -8.21 -1.99
CA ALA A 309 -9.99 -7.28 -3.09
C ALA A 309 -8.85 -7.33 -4.11
N LEU A 310 -7.59 -7.43 -3.66
CA LEU A 310 -6.42 -7.66 -4.49
C LEU A 310 -6.56 -8.97 -5.30
N ILE A 311 -6.96 -10.05 -4.64
CA ILE A 311 -7.21 -11.34 -5.31
C ILE A 311 -8.30 -11.19 -6.37
N ALA A 312 -9.40 -10.50 -6.06
CA ALA A 312 -10.46 -10.24 -7.04
C ALA A 312 -9.94 -9.45 -8.26
N SER A 313 -9.06 -8.47 -8.03
CA SER A 313 -8.42 -7.70 -9.10
C SER A 313 -7.51 -8.56 -9.97
N ILE A 314 -6.63 -9.40 -9.39
CA ILE A 314 -5.81 -10.36 -10.16
C ILE A 314 -6.70 -11.29 -10.99
N GLU A 315 -7.88 -11.66 -10.49
CA GLU A 315 -8.87 -12.46 -11.21
C GLU A 315 -9.61 -11.69 -12.32
N GLY A 316 -9.30 -10.42 -12.56
CA GLY A 316 -9.92 -9.58 -13.58
C GLY A 316 -11.35 -9.16 -13.23
N ARG A 317 -11.68 -9.13 -11.96
CA ARG A 317 -12.99 -8.71 -11.43
C ARG A 317 -12.86 -7.33 -10.78
N ARG A 318 -14.01 -6.67 -10.55
CA ARG A 318 -14.08 -5.52 -9.64
C ARG A 318 -13.49 -5.92 -8.29
N ALA A 319 -12.65 -5.07 -7.72
CA ALA A 319 -12.00 -5.30 -6.44
C ALA A 319 -13.00 -5.15 -5.29
N GLU A 320 -13.74 -6.21 -5.00
CA GLU A 320 -14.66 -6.29 -3.87
C GLU A 320 -14.09 -7.21 -2.79
N VAL A 321 -14.22 -6.76 -1.53
CA VAL A 321 -13.81 -7.53 -0.35
C VAL A 321 -14.66 -8.79 -0.20
N ASP A 322 -14.04 -9.93 0.02
CA ASP A 322 -14.73 -11.18 0.36
C ASP A 322 -14.82 -11.38 1.87
N VAL A 323 -15.92 -12.02 2.31
CA VAL A 323 -16.15 -12.36 3.71
C VAL A 323 -15.15 -13.44 4.16
N ARG A 324 -14.58 -13.28 5.33
CA ARG A 324 -13.69 -14.27 5.97
C ARG A 324 -14.34 -14.85 7.22
N PRO A 325 -14.18 -16.13 7.58
CA PRO A 325 -13.52 -17.19 6.82
C PRO A 325 -14.29 -17.63 5.55
N PRO A 326 -13.63 -18.31 4.57
CA PRO A 326 -12.24 -18.77 4.60
C PRO A 326 -11.22 -17.65 4.38
N PHE A 327 -10.03 -17.76 5.00
CA PHE A 327 -8.91 -16.85 4.75
C PHE A 327 -8.17 -17.25 3.48
N PRO A 328 -7.45 -16.32 2.80
CA PRO A 328 -6.72 -16.60 1.56
C PRO A 328 -5.74 -17.78 1.65
N VAL A 329 -5.14 -18.02 2.81
CA VAL A 329 -4.25 -19.18 3.02
C VAL A 329 -4.95 -20.53 2.89
N VAL A 330 -6.31 -20.55 2.92
CA VAL A 330 -7.15 -21.72 2.71
C VAL A 330 -7.82 -21.66 1.34
N GLU A 331 -8.44 -20.51 1.00
CA GLU A 331 -9.17 -20.30 -0.25
C GLU A 331 -8.97 -18.85 -0.73
N GLY A 332 -7.91 -18.63 -1.50
CA GLY A 332 -7.53 -17.33 -2.07
C GLY A 332 -7.69 -17.28 -3.59
N LEU A 333 -6.60 -16.97 -4.30
CA LEU A 333 -6.57 -16.78 -5.76
C LEU A 333 -7.06 -18.05 -6.48
N TYR A 334 -8.05 -17.88 -7.35
CA TYR A 334 -8.71 -18.98 -8.06
C TYR A 334 -9.21 -20.10 -7.13
N LYS A 335 -9.64 -19.73 -5.94
CA LYS A 335 -10.10 -20.67 -4.92
C LYS A 335 -9.02 -21.69 -4.50
N LYS A 336 -7.76 -21.25 -4.50
CA LYS A 336 -6.61 -22.04 -4.06
C LYS A 336 -5.89 -21.35 -2.91
N PRO A 337 -5.23 -22.11 -2.01
CA PRO A 337 -4.45 -21.53 -0.94
C PRO A 337 -3.44 -20.52 -1.48
N THR A 338 -3.44 -19.34 -0.88
CA THR A 338 -2.63 -18.21 -1.35
C THR A 338 -2.01 -17.49 -0.16
N VAL A 339 -0.70 -17.32 -0.20
CA VAL A 339 0.00 -16.41 0.71
C VAL A 339 0.00 -15.02 0.08
N VAL A 340 -0.56 -14.05 0.79
CA VAL A 340 -0.45 -12.62 0.44
C VAL A 340 0.43 -11.94 1.49
N ASN A 341 1.55 -11.36 1.08
CA ASN A 341 2.46 -10.60 1.96
C ASN A 341 2.78 -9.23 1.36
N ASN A 342 2.94 -8.24 2.24
CA ASN A 342 3.45 -6.93 1.89
C ASN A 342 4.93 -6.99 1.46
N VAL A 343 5.38 -5.99 0.69
CA VAL A 343 6.73 -5.86 0.12
C VAL A 343 7.82 -5.89 1.20
N GLU A 344 7.70 -5.05 2.25
CA GLU A 344 8.70 -4.97 3.32
C GLU A 344 8.79 -6.29 4.11
N SER A 345 7.66 -6.98 4.31
CA SER A 345 7.68 -8.30 4.95
C SER A 345 8.47 -9.32 4.15
N LEU A 346 8.35 -9.31 2.81
CA LEU A 346 9.10 -10.21 1.92
C LEU A 346 10.58 -9.83 1.86
N ALA A 347 10.90 -8.53 1.83
CA ALA A 347 12.29 -8.07 1.85
C ALA A 347 13.01 -8.47 3.14
N ALA A 348 12.34 -8.41 4.30
CA ALA A 348 12.90 -8.82 5.58
C ALA A 348 13.27 -10.31 5.65
N VAL A 349 12.61 -11.17 4.86
CA VAL A 349 12.93 -12.60 4.77
C VAL A 349 14.37 -12.83 4.33
N ALA A 350 14.88 -12.03 3.40
CA ALA A 350 16.27 -12.13 2.94
C ALA A 350 17.27 -11.92 4.09
N ALA A 351 17.00 -10.95 4.97
CA ALA A 351 17.82 -10.70 6.15
C ALA A 351 17.81 -11.89 7.11
N ILE A 352 16.63 -12.44 7.39
CA ILE A 352 16.45 -13.56 8.33
C ILE A 352 17.26 -14.79 7.86
N PHE A 353 17.17 -15.15 6.57
CA PHE A 353 17.90 -16.32 6.06
C PHE A 353 19.40 -16.08 5.84
N LYS A 354 19.82 -14.82 5.65
CA LYS A 354 21.25 -14.48 5.53
C LYS A 354 21.95 -14.39 6.89
N LEU A 355 21.30 -13.81 7.90
CA LEU A 355 21.91 -13.47 9.19
C LEU A 355 21.48 -14.39 10.33
N GLY A 356 20.39 -15.15 10.14
CA GLY A 356 19.80 -16.03 11.13
C GLY A 356 18.68 -15.39 11.95
N SER A 357 17.76 -16.24 12.42
CA SER A 357 16.61 -15.80 13.23
C SER A 357 17.04 -15.19 14.58
N GLU A 358 18.06 -15.76 15.22
CA GLU A 358 18.63 -15.25 16.47
C GLU A 358 19.11 -13.80 16.34
N PHE A 359 19.76 -13.49 15.22
CA PHE A 359 20.22 -12.13 14.97
C PHE A 359 19.04 -11.16 14.78
N TYR A 360 18.04 -11.56 13.99
CA TYR A 360 16.88 -10.73 13.69
C TYR A 360 16.03 -10.45 14.94
N LYS A 361 15.75 -11.46 15.76
CA LYS A 361 14.91 -11.31 16.97
C LYS A 361 15.55 -10.54 18.11
N ASN A 362 16.88 -10.34 18.08
CA ASN A 362 17.58 -9.48 19.04
C ASN A 362 17.48 -7.99 18.69
N ILE A 363 16.81 -7.64 17.58
CA ILE A 363 16.51 -6.27 17.21
C ILE A 363 15.03 -6.02 17.49
N GLY A 364 14.73 -4.87 18.07
CA GLY A 364 13.36 -4.51 18.42
C GLY A 364 13.05 -4.65 19.90
N ASN A 365 11.77 -4.63 20.24
CA ASN A 365 11.29 -4.67 21.62
C ASN A 365 10.06 -5.58 21.77
N GLY A 366 10.04 -6.39 22.83
CA GLY A 366 8.92 -7.23 23.19
C GLY A 366 8.51 -8.20 22.07
N ARG A 367 7.33 -7.99 21.47
CA ARG A 367 6.81 -8.77 20.34
C ARG A 367 7.01 -8.09 18.98
N SER A 368 7.50 -6.86 18.98
CA SER A 368 7.79 -6.07 17.78
C SER A 368 9.28 -6.17 17.47
N LEU A 369 9.65 -7.15 16.63
CA LEU A 369 11.04 -7.52 16.35
C LEU A 369 11.49 -7.12 14.94
N GLY A 370 12.80 -6.92 14.79
CA GLY A 370 13.45 -6.49 13.56
C GLY A 370 13.40 -4.97 13.37
N THR A 371 13.64 -4.55 12.14
CA THR A 371 13.56 -3.14 11.72
C THR A 371 12.21 -2.79 11.10
N LYS A 372 11.96 -1.49 10.95
CA LYS A 372 10.81 -0.93 10.24
C LYS A 372 11.25 0.24 9.37
N LEU A 373 10.74 0.29 8.14
CA LEU A 373 10.84 1.48 7.31
C LEU A 373 9.80 2.50 7.75
N ILE A 374 10.23 3.73 7.99
CA ILE A 374 9.36 4.86 8.31
C ILE A 374 9.46 5.92 7.23
N SER A 375 8.32 6.50 6.86
CA SER A 375 8.23 7.55 5.85
C SER A 375 7.90 8.88 6.54
N LEU A 376 8.79 9.86 6.43
CA LEU A 376 8.62 11.20 6.99
C LEU A 376 8.26 12.19 5.89
N ASP A 377 7.18 12.94 6.05
CA ASP A 377 6.67 13.90 5.06
C ASP A 377 7.48 15.21 5.01
N GLY A 378 7.10 16.11 4.10
CA GLY A 378 7.78 17.38 3.86
C GLY A 378 7.69 18.41 4.99
N TYR A 379 6.98 18.14 6.09
CA TYR A 379 6.97 19.00 7.27
C TYR A 379 8.10 18.71 8.26
N PHE A 380 8.80 17.60 8.11
CA PHE A 380 10.05 17.39 8.82
C PHE A 380 11.17 18.23 8.22
N ASN A 381 12.16 18.63 9.03
CA ASN A 381 13.36 19.29 8.52
C ASN A 381 14.21 18.33 7.67
N ASN A 382 14.18 17.04 8.00
CA ASN A 382 14.81 15.96 7.25
C ASN A 382 13.71 14.99 6.74
N PRO A 383 12.97 15.32 5.68
CA PRO A 383 11.98 14.40 5.12
C PRO A 383 12.67 13.25 4.39
N GLY A 384 12.00 12.10 4.28
CA GLY A 384 12.55 10.96 3.56
C GLY A 384 12.15 9.61 4.13
N LEU A 385 12.88 8.57 3.71
CA LEU A 385 12.69 7.20 4.15
C LEU A 385 13.83 6.77 5.09
N TYR A 386 13.46 6.19 6.23
CA TYR A 386 14.43 5.78 7.22
C TYR A 386 14.16 4.36 7.73
N GLU A 387 15.23 3.57 7.84
CA GLU A 387 15.18 2.28 8.53
C GLU A 387 15.56 2.46 9.98
N VAL A 388 14.71 2.01 10.90
CA VAL A 388 14.91 2.09 12.34
C VAL A 388 14.54 0.76 13.01
N ASP A 389 15.12 0.50 14.18
CA ASP A 389 14.73 -0.67 14.98
C ASP A 389 13.32 -0.48 15.55
N LEU A 390 12.49 -1.51 15.52
CA LEU A 390 11.24 -1.49 16.28
C LEU A 390 11.55 -1.29 17.78
N GLY A 391 10.71 -0.52 18.48
CA GLY A 391 10.98 -0.07 19.85
C GLY A 391 11.77 1.24 19.93
N THR A 392 12.15 1.85 18.80
CA THR A 392 12.79 3.19 18.81
C THR A 392 11.80 4.22 19.37
N PRO A 393 12.21 5.08 20.33
CA PRO A 393 11.36 6.16 20.83
C PRO A 393 10.94 7.11 19.72
N ILE A 394 9.65 7.45 19.65
CA ILE A 394 9.13 8.38 18.62
C ILE A 394 9.73 9.77 18.79
N SER A 395 10.05 10.19 20.03
CA SER A 395 10.79 11.45 20.25
C SER A 395 12.13 11.48 19.51
N PHE A 396 12.88 10.37 19.49
CA PHE A 396 14.12 10.26 18.74
C PHE A 396 13.89 10.34 17.23
N ILE A 397 12.81 9.70 16.74
CA ILE A 397 12.43 9.78 15.32
C ILE A 397 12.11 11.23 14.93
N ILE A 398 11.33 11.94 15.74
CA ILE A 398 10.94 13.32 15.45
C ILE A 398 12.13 14.27 15.56
N ASP A 399 12.85 14.22 16.67
CA ASP A 399 13.81 15.26 17.04
C ASP A 399 15.18 15.04 16.38
N GLU A 400 15.68 13.79 16.32
CA GLU A 400 17.01 13.47 15.81
C GLU A 400 17.00 13.05 14.34
N ILE A 401 16.12 12.11 13.96
CA ILE A 401 16.04 11.62 12.57
C ILE A 401 15.40 12.68 11.69
N GLY A 402 14.19 13.10 12.04
CA GLY A 402 13.42 14.11 11.32
C GLY A 402 13.94 15.53 11.49
N GLY A 403 14.80 15.77 12.50
CA GLY A 403 15.38 17.08 12.82
C GLY A 403 14.35 18.09 13.33
N GLY A 404 13.23 17.63 13.88
CA GLY A 404 12.06 18.45 14.22
C GLY A 404 11.25 18.86 13.00
N PHE A 405 10.37 19.83 13.19
CA PHE A 405 9.45 20.29 12.16
C PHE A 405 9.83 21.69 11.63
N ASN A 406 9.51 21.93 10.36
CA ASN A 406 9.68 23.23 9.72
C ASN A 406 8.43 24.15 9.83
N ASP A 407 7.39 23.68 10.55
CA ASP A 407 6.17 24.44 10.89
C ASP A 407 5.64 23.97 12.25
N SER A 408 4.60 24.64 12.77
CA SER A 408 3.91 24.26 13.99
C SER A 408 2.93 23.12 13.72
N ILE A 409 3.23 21.92 14.19
CA ILE A 409 2.41 20.72 13.98
C ILE A 409 1.50 20.48 15.21
N LYS A 410 0.19 20.20 14.98
CA LYS A 410 -0.76 19.86 16.04
C LYS A 410 -0.82 18.35 16.31
N ALA A 411 -0.82 17.56 15.24
CA ALA A 411 -0.94 16.11 15.31
C ALA A 411 -0.26 15.48 14.09
N ILE A 412 -0.01 14.18 14.17
CA ILE A 412 0.52 13.39 13.06
C ILE A 412 -0.41 12.20 12.83
N GLN A 413 -0.84 11.99 11.60
CA GLN A 413 -1.48 10.74 11.21
C GLN A 413 -0.41 9.69 10.95
N ILE A 414 -0.51 8.56 11.65
CA ILE A 414 0.42 7.43 11.54
C ILE A 414 -0.25 6.27 10.83
N GLY A 415 0.43 5.69 9.83
CA GLY A 415 -0.01 4.46 9.19
C GLY A 415 -1.14 4.61 8.18
N GLY A 416 -1.24 5.76 7.52
CA GLY A 416 -2.19 6.03 6.46
C GLY A 416 -3.57 6.53 6.93
N PRO A 417 -4.55 6.66 6.02
CA PRO A 417 -5.86 7.27 6.31
C PRO A 417 -6.67 6.54 7.37
N LEU A 418 -6.39 5.26 7.57
CA LEU A 418 -7.07 4.38 8.53
C LEU A 418 -6.29 4.26 9.86
N GLY A 419 -5.13 4.89 9.93
CA GLY A 419 -4.28 4.94 11.11
C GLY A 419 -4.70 6.03 12.10
N GLY A 420 -4.11 6.01 13.30
CA GLY A 420 -4.42 6.98 14.34
C GLY A 420 -3.95 8.39 14.00
N VAL A 421 -4.71 9.41 14.44
CA VAL A 421 -4.27 10.81 14.46
C VAL A 421 -3.83 11.15 15.88
N VAL A 422 -2.52 11.30 16.07
CA VAL A 422 -1.91 11.40 17.39
C VAL A 422 -1.36 12.80 17.62
N PRO A 423 -1.76 13.52 18.69
CA PRO A 423 -1.12 14.78 19.09
C PRO A 423 0.38 14.62 19.30
N VAL A 424 1.17 15.60 18.87
CA VAL A 424 2.64 15.53 18.93
C VAL A 424 3.17 15.22 20.34
N ASP A 425 2.57 15.83 21.36
CA ASP A 425 3.00 15.63 22.75
C ASP A 425 2.76 14.20 23.24
N ILE A 426 1.63 13.59 22.87
CA ILE A 426 1.33 12.18 23.16
C ILE A 426 2.27 11.29 22.36
N LEU A 427 2.42 11.56 21.06
CA LEU A 427 3.23 10.76 20.15
C LEU A 427 4.67 10.65 20.61
N LYS A 428 5.27 11.73 21.13
CA LYS A 428 6.63 11.72 21.69
C LYS A 428 6.81 10.83 22.93
N THR A 429 5.74 10.37 23.56
CA THR A 429 5.80 9.45 24.69
C THR A 429 5.79 7.98 24.27
N LEU A 430 5.52 7.69 22.98
CA LEU A 430 5.39 6.35 22.43
C LEU A 430 6.73 5.81 21.91
N THR A 431 6.78 4.50 21.77
CA THR A 431 7.82 3.78 21.04
C THR A 431 7.25 3.25 19.72
N LEU A 432 8.11 3.07 18.71
CA LEU A 432 7.73 2.55 17.40
C LEU A 432 7.45 1.04 17.50
N ASP A 433 6.35 0.65 18.10
CA ASP A 433 5.91 -0.74 18.16
C ASP A 433 4.37 -0.88 18.11
N PHE A 434 3.90 -2.06 17.76
CA PHE A 434 2.47 -2.31 17.55
C PHE A 434 1.67 -2.27 18.87
N GLU A 435 2.28 -2.72 19.95
CA GLU A 435 1.64 -2.85 21.25
C GLU A 435 1.45 -1.48 21.92
N ASP A 436 2.50 -0.67 21.97
CA ASP A 436 2.44 0.65 22.62
C ASP A 436 1.40 1.57 21.95
N PHE A 437 1.37 1.58 20.62
CA PHE A 437 0.33 2.30 19.88
C PHE A 437 -1.07 1.79 20.20
N SER A 438 -1.27 0.46 20.19
CA SER A 438 -2.57 -0.15 20.46
C SER A 438 -3.06 0.10 21.89
N GLU A 439 -2.19 0.02 22.88
CA GLU A 439 -2.50 0.27 24.30
C GLU A 439 -2.93 1.72 24.55
N LYS A 440 -2.48 2.66 23.73
CA LYS A 440 -2.84 4.08 23.80
C LYS A 440 -4.03 4.47 22.92
N GLY A 441 -4.69 3.49 22.26
CA GLY A 441 -5.84 3.75 21.40
C GLY A 441 -5.48 4.29 20.01
N PHE A 442 -4.26 3.98 19.52
CA PHE A 442 -3.80 4.34 18.20
C PHE A 442 -3.38 3.10 17.39
N LEU A 443 -3.03 3.29 16.14
CA LEU A 443 -2.55 2.22 15.26
C LEU A 443 -1.25 2.66 14.58
N LEU A 444 -0.19 1.83 14.68
CA LEU A 444 1.07 2.07 13.98
C LEU A 444 0.92 1.92 12.46
N GLY A 445 0.10 0.96 12.02
CA GLY A 445 -0.16 0.70 10.61
C GLY A 445 1.12 0.46 9.83
N HIS A 446 1.23 1.17 8.72
CA HIS A 446 2.36 1.12 7.79
C HIS A 446 3.57 1.96 8.24
N ALA A 447 3.45 2.73 9.32
CA ALA A 447 4.46 3.65 9.86
C ALA A 447 4.85 4.81 8.91
N SER A 448 3.89 5.33 8.15
CA SER A 448 4.01 6.64 7.52
C SER A 448 3.62 7.76 8.49
N PHE A 449 4.29 8.91 8.39
CA PHE A 449 4.08 10.07 9.26
C PHE A 449 3.60 11.24 8.40
N VAL A 450 2.30 11.57 8.50
CA VAL A 450 1.69 12.72 7.83
C VAL A 450 1.40 13.79 8.85
N CYS A 451 2.09 14.91 8.76
CA CYS A 451 1.96 16.02 9.69
C CYS A 451 0.72 16.88 9.39
N ILE A 452 -0.04 17.20 10.41
CA ILE A 452 -1.18 18.12 10.37
C ILE A 452 -0.76 19.43 11.06
N PRO A 453 -0.54 20.53 10.30
CA PRO A 453 -0.10 21.78 10.89
C PRO A 453 -1.22 22.44 11.70
N LYS A 454 -0.86 23.30 12.66
CA LYS A 454 -1.84 24.02 13.48
C LYS A 454 -2.74 24.94 12.65
N SER A 455 -2.27 25.40 11.51
CA SER A 455 -3.03 26.23 10.56
C SER A 455 -4.09 25.47 9.76
N PHE A 456 -3.99 24.13 9.65
CA PHE A 456 -4.95 23.33 8.91
C PHE A 456 -6.11 22.90 9.82
N SER A 457 -7.35 23.00 9.36
CA SER A 457 -8.54 22.63 10.14
C SER A 457 -8.63 21.13 10.37
N ALA A 458 -8.83 20.71 11.62
CA ALA A 458 -9.10 19.31 11.96
C ALA A 458 -10.44 18.82 11.38
N VAL A 459 -11.41 19.72 11.22
CA VAL A 459 -12.71 19.42 10.61
C VAL A 459 -12.56 19.17 9.10
N GLU A 460 -11.79 20.02 8.41
CA GLU A 460 -11.46 19.81 6.99
C GLU A 460 -10.67 18.51 6.79
N TYR A 461 -9.78 18.17 7.72
CA TYR A 461 -9.06 16.91 7.67
C TYR A 461 -9.99 15.69 7.84
N ALA A 462 -10.91 15.75 8.79
CA ALA A 462 -11.94 14.72 8.97
C ALA A 462 -12.83 14.57 7.73
N LYS A 463 -13.25 15.68 7.12
CA LYS A 463 -14.00 15.68 5.86
C LYS A 463 -13.21 14.99 4.74
N HIS A 464 -11.93 15.31 4.61
CA HIS A 464 -11.04 14.68 3.64
C HIS A 464 -10.94 13.15 3.84
N LEU A 465 -10.82 12.67 5.07
CA LEU A 465 -10.78 11.23 5.37
C LEU A 465 -12.08 10.52 5.01
N PHE A 466 -13.24 11.16 5.26
CA PHE A 466 -14.53 10.61 4.80
C PHE A 466 -14.62 10.61 3.27
N ALA A 467 -14.21 11.69 2.61
CA ALA A 467 -14.21 11.80 1.14
C ALA A 467 -13.29 10.75 0.49
N PHE A 468 -12.11 10.54 1.06
CA PHE A 468 -11.19 9.47 0.64
C PHE A 468 -11.86 8.09 0.78
N THR A 469 -12.48 7.80 1.92
CA THR A 469 -13.15 6.51 2.14
C THR A 469 -14.37 6.32 1.23
N GLU A 470 -15.12 7.38 0.94
CA GLU A 470 -16.23 7.37 -0.02
C GLU A 470 -15.74 7.00 -1.41
N HIS A 471 -14.68 7.66 -1.89
CA HIS A 471 -14.08 7.43 -3.22
C HIS A 471 -13.55 6.00 -3.36
N GLU A 472 -12.80 5.53 -2.37
CA GLU A 472 -12.10 4.24 -2.39
C GLU A 472 -12.96 3.04 -1.95
N SER A 473 -14.21 3.28 -1.58
CA SER A 473 -15.11 2.21 -1.15
C SER A 473 -15.43 1.25 -2.30
N CYS A 474 -15.20 -0.07 -2.08
CA CYS A 474 -15.69 -1.08 -3.04
C CYS A 474 -17.22 -1.12 -3.14
N GLY A 475 -17.95 -0.47 -2.25
CA GLY A 475 -19.41 -0.37 -2.25
C GLY A 475 -20.14 -1.61 -1.73
N LYS A 476 -19.45 -2.66 -1.29
CA LYS A 476 -20.08 -3.94 -0.90
C LYS A 476 -20.87 -3.85 0.41
N CYS A 477 -20.28 -3.32 1.48
CA CYS A 477 -20.96 -3.22 2.77
C CYS A 477 -21.58 -1.84 3.00
N PHE A 478 -22.83 -1.83 3.52
CA PHE A 478 -23.58 -0.59 3.77
C PHE A 478 -22.89 0.38 4.73
N PRO A 479 -22.32 -0.07 5.87
CA PRO A 479 -21.70 0.85 6.82
C PRO A 479 -20.56 1.68 6.20
N CYS A 480 -19.69 1.08 5.41
CA CYS A 480 -18.65 1.80 4.69
C CYS A 480 -19.24 2.71 3.61
N ARG A 481 -20.00 2.13 2.65
CA ARG A 481 -20.52 2.86 1.48
C ARG A 481 -21.40 4.06 1.83
N LEU A 482 -22.36 3.88 2.74
CA LEU A 482 -23.28 4.96 3.12
C LEU A 482 -22.73 5.81 4.27
N GLY A 483 -21.94 5.19 5.16
CA GLY A 483 -21.37 5.90 6.31
C GLY A 483 -20.32 6.91 5.92
N SER A 484 -19.44 6.60 4.95
CA SER A 484 -18.44 7.55 4.48
C SER A 484 -19.10 8.75 3.80
N THR A 485 -20.06 8.53 2.90
CA THR A 485 -20.85 9.60 2.26
C THR A 485 -21.58 10.43 3.31
N ARG A 486 -22.26 9.80 4.28
CA ARG A 486 -23.01 10.54 5.29
C ARG A 486 -22.12 11.35 6.22
N GLY A 487 -20.98 10.80 6.64
CA GLY A 487 -20.00 11.54 7.45
C GLY A 487 -19.45 12.76 6.71
N LYS A 488 -19.12 12.61 5.43
CA LYS A 488 -18.70 13.72 4.56
C LYS A 488 -19.78 14.80 4.47
N GLU A 489 -21.02 14.44 4.12
CA GLU A 489 -22.15 15.38 4.01
C GLU A 489 -22.42 16.15 5.30
N MET A 490 -22.31 15.50 6.46
CA MET A 490 -22.49 16.15 7.77
C MET A 490 -21.45 17.25 7.98
N LEU A 491 -20.17 16.96 7.70
CA LEU A 491 -19.08 17.94 7.87
C LEU A 491 -19.13 19.04 6.81
N GLU A 492 -19.45 18.74 5.56
CA GLU A 492 -19.68 19.74 4.49
C GLU A 492 -20.81 20.70 4.85
N SER A 493 -21.93 20.16 5.35
CA SER A 493 -23.07 21.00 5.75
C SER A 493 -22.72 21.91 6.93
N ALA A 494 -21.86 21.45 7.85
CA ALA A 494 -21.40 22.25 8.96
C ALA A 494 -20.43 23.37 8.54
N LEU A 495 -19.53 23.08 7.60
CA LEU A 495 -18.54 24.05 7.11
C LEU A 495 -19.13 25.06 6.15
N ASP A 496 -19.96 24.63 5.20
CA ASP A 496 -20.39 25.46 4.07
C ASP A 496 -21.77 26.14 4.32
N LYS A 497 -22.63 25.50 5.14
CA LYS A 497 -24.02 25.93 5.31
C LYS A 497 -24.36 26.38 6.74
N ASP A 498 -23.39 26.42 7.64
CA ASP A 498 -23.58 26.70 9.07
C ASP A 498 -24.67 25.82 9.73
N GLN A 499 -24.79 24.56 9.24
CA GLN A 499 -25.72 23.55 9.76
C GLN A 499 -25.01 22.67 10.76
N LYS A 500 -25.31 22.85 12.04
CA LYS A 500 -24.72 22.02 13.10
C LYS A 500 -25.14 20.58 12.96
N PHE A 501 -24.23 19.66 13.32
CA PHE A 501 -24.51 18.24 13.36
C PHE A 501 -24.60 17.74 14.82
N SER A 502 -25.35 16.65 15.01
CA SER A 502 -25.52 16.03 16.32
C SER A 502 -24.26 15.25 16.70
N GLU A 503 -23.74 15.49 17.91
CA GLU A 503 -22.64 14.72 18.49
C GLU A 503 -23.02 13.23 18.63
N GLU A 504 -24.23 12.92 19.08
CA GLU A 504 -24.74 11.55 19.19
C GLU A 504 -24.75 10.85 17.83
N LEU A 505 -25.24 11.53 16.79
CA LEU A 505 -25.36 10.96 15.45
C LEU A 505 -24.00 10.63 14.82
N ILE A 506 -22.98 11.47 14.98
CA ILE A 506 -21.65 11.17 14.45
C ILE A 506 -21.02 9.97 15.19
N HIS A 507 -21.20 9.86 16.50
CA HIS A 507 -20.73 8.70 17.27
C HIS A 507 -21.42 7.41 16.86
N ASP A 508 -22.75 7.43 16.68
CA ASP A 508 -23.51 6.27 16.19
C ASP A 508 -23.07 5.83 14.78
N LEU A 509 -22.82 6.81 13.91
CA LEU A 509 -22.29 6.57 12.56
C LEU A 509 -20.93 5.87 12.63
N LEU A 510 -20.00 6.40 13.41
CA LEU A 510 -18.66 5.85 13.58
C LEU A 510 -18.69 4.44 14.18
N GLN A 511 -19.54 4.21 15.19
CA GLN A 511 -19.73 2.88 15.77
C GLN A 511 -20.30 1.89 14.76
N THR A 512 -21.28 2.32 13.96
CA THR A 512 -21.87 1.49 12.90
C THR A 512 -20.83 1.11 11.84
N MET A 513 -19.97 2.04 11.43
CA MET A 513 -18.89 1.79 10.48
C MET A 513 -17.85 0.82 11.05
N GLU A 514 -17.42 1.03 12.30
CA GLU A 514 -16.41 0.22 12.98
C GLU A 514 -16.83 -1.25 13.11
N VAL A 515 -18.05 -1.50 13.56
CA VAL A 515 -18.54 -2.86 13.86
C VAL A 515 -19.10 -3.56 12.62
N GLY A 516 -19.70 -2.80 11.70
CA GLY A 516 -20.46 -3.37 10.57
C GLY A 516 -19.69 -3.45 9.25
N SER A 517 -18.51 -2.84 9.12
CA SER A 517 -17.72 -2.88 7.88
C SER A 517 -16.96 -4.21 7.75
N LEU A 518 -16.84 -4.70 6.50
CA LEU A 518 -16.19 -5.99 6.21
C LEU A 518 -14.66 -5.92 6.24
N CYS A 519 -14.08 -4.73 6.06
CA CYS A 519 -12.62 -4.54 6.02
C CYS A 519 -12.19 -3.25 6.72
N ALA A 520 -10.88 -3.05 6.82
CA ALA A 520 -10.30 -1.90 7.50
C ALA A 520 -10.64 -0.55 6.84
N LEU A 521 -10.95 -0.49 5.53
CA LEU A 521 -11.28 0.79 4.89
C LEU A 521 -12.46 1.48 5.60
N GLY A 522 -13.57 0.78 5.79
CA GLY A 522 -14.71 1.35 6.52
C GLY A 522 -14.62 1.18 8.03
N GLY A 523 -13.99 0.08 8.51
CA GLY A 523 -13.88 -0.21 9.95
C GLY A 523 -12.73 0.51 10.65
N GLY A 524 -11.71 0.97 9.93
CA GLY A 524 -10.57 1.70 10.47
C GLY A 524 -10.74 3.23 10.48
N LEU A 525 -11.46 3.80 9.52
CA LEU A 525 -11.74 5.25 9.47
C LEU A 525 -12.24 5.82 10.82
N PRO A 526 -13.16 5.16 11.55
CA PRO A 526 -13.64 5.65 12.83
C PRO A 526 -12.54 5.95 13.85
N LEU A 527 -11.42 5.25 13.83
CA LEU A 527 -10.31 5.50 14.73
C LEU A 527 -9.73 6.91 14.54
N ALA A 528 -9.39 7.27 13.31
CA ALA A 528 -8.84 8.59 12.99
C ALA A 528 -9.83 9.71 13.34
N ILE A 529 -11.11 9.52 13.02
CA ILE A 529 -12.16 10.53 13.31
C ILE A 529 -12.38 10.69 14.81
N LYS A 530 -12.44 9.58 15.58
CA LYS A 530 -12.56 9.64 17.05
C LYS A 530 -11.37 10.37 17.69
N ASN A 531 -10.15 10.09 17.21
CA ASN A 531 -8.96 10.80 17.69
C ASN A 531 -9.05 12.32 17.41
N LEU A 532 -9.53 12.72 16.23
CA LEU A 532 -9.73 14.14 15.91
C LEU A 532 -10.81 14.79 16.80
N LEU A 533 -11.94 14.12 16.99
CA LEU A 533 -13.02 14.59 17.86
C LEU A 533 -12.57 14.76 19.32
N GLU A 534 -11.72 13.88 19.82
CA GLU A 534 -11.18 13.91 21.19
C GLU A 534 -10.10 14.98 21.33
N HIS A 535 -9.08 14.93 20.48
CA HIS A 535 -7.87 15.72 20.67
C HIS A 535 -7.91 17.12 20.02
N CYS A 536 -8.82 17.33 19.06
CA CYS A 536 -9.08 18.63 18.44
C CYS A 536 -10.51 19.15 18.73
N ALA A 537 -11.09 18.74 19.85
CA ALA A 537 -12.48 19.00 20.23
C ALA A 537 -12.89 20.48 20.10
N ASP A 538 -11.99 21.40 20.34
CA ASP A 538 -12.28 22.85 20.28
C ASP A 538 -12.60 23.33 18.85
N GLU A 539 -12.11 22.63 17.82
CA GLU A 539 -12.45 22.92 16.41
C GLU A 539 -13.83 22.35 16.02
N PHE A 540 -14.26 21.25 16.66
CA PHE A 540 -15.55 20.60 16.35
C PHE A 540 -16.73 21.14 17.17
N LYS A 541 -16.54 21.49 18.46
CA LYS A 541 -17.60 21.97 19.36
C LYS A 541 -18.46 23.10 18.80
N PRO A 542 -17.91 24.11 18.10
CA PRO A 542 -18.73 25.17 17.51
C PRO A 542 -19.73 24.70 16.45
N LEU A 543 -19.39 23.56 15.79
CA LEU A 543 -20.18 22.97 14.70
C LEU A 543 -21.14 21.87 15.17
N MET A 544 -21.15 21.55 16.48
CA MET A 544 -22.01 20.52 17.06
C MET A 544 -23.25 21.14 17.71
N GLU A 545 -24.36 20.41 17.62
CA GLU A 545 -25.54 20.65 18.45
C GLU A 545 -25.29 20.08 19.86
N LYS A 546 -25.81 20.79 20.86
CA LYS A 546 -25.73 20.33 22.25
C LYS A 546 -26.75 19.23 22.52
#